data_f03c4768f833b0c4663feca9c45428d9
#
_entry.id   f03c4768f833b0c4663feca9c45428d9
#
_cell.length_a   1.000
_cell.length_b   1.000
_cell.length_c   1.000
_cell.angle_alpha   90.00
_cell.angle_beta   90.00
_cell.angle_gamma   90.00
#
_symmetry.space_group_name_H-M   'P 1'
#
loop_
_entity.id
_entity.type
_entity.pdbx_description
1 polymer ?
#
loop_
_entity_poly.entity_id
_entity_poly.type
_entity_poly.pdbx_seq_one_letter_code
_entity_poly.pdbx_strand_id
1 'polypeptide(L)'
;MYKSDGGETMLLLNKTLLRLARGLWQWILAIAAVSFLTLVGTTALAEIVSQFLGSLFEPQVVLSTVKSAVGAAFLASVFTFLAQLVKGLIEYKTAAKARSTMRKTIFSKVMELDAGGIEKIGPTSAITAAVDAVEQMQAYFSSYLPSLIFSVIAPIYLFFHLKNISLIVAVLLLFVSLILFPLHNVFRGKIEALRKTYWRSLDDMTGYYMDGLRGLTTLKLFDRDREHSRVLGEKADVLNKNINAFMKINFTSFLVTELLIYAAITVSLVICITGMQNGDITIAQALTVLMLSYSYFSAIRQLMSASHSALTAISAAGKVEEILQTDTSRPYNPELPADPEHFDGIRMEHVSYGYEGRSRALQDVSLTIPRGSSVALVGLSGCGKSTAASLLMRFCDPDQGTIFIEGKEYRSVTPQQLRTNIAMVPQQVNLFSGTIRENLLLADPNANDEKLKEALSEAGLGSFLKTLPKGLDSDVGNAGAALSGGQRQKMGIARALLSEAQYMIFDEATSSVDPQSEREIWETIGRLSKTRTLIIISHRMSTIQNANCIYVLEKGVVAQRGSHAELMQQGGLYRELVTRQQAMEVAE
;
A
#
# COMPACT_ATOMS: atom_id res chain seq x y z
N MET A 1 -5.95 4.49 19.04
CA MET A 1 -5.37 5.44 20.03
C MET A 1 -3.88 5.14 20.15
N TYR A 2 -3.07 5.69 19.24
CA TYR A 2 -1.61 5.42 19.18
C TYR A 2 -0.92 6.21 20.29
N LYS A 3 -0.36 5.51 21.26
CA LYS A 3 0.67 6.05 22.16
C LYS A 3 1.91 6.30 21.30
N SER A 4 2.22 7.56 20.99
CA SER A 4 3.55 7.94 20.54
C SER A 4 4.50 7.72 21.70
N ASP A 5 5.35 6.71 21.60
CA ASP A 5 6.50 6.59 22.47
C ASP A 5 7.34 7.87 22.35
N GLY A 6 7.47 8.56 23.48
CA GLY A 6 8.18 9.82 23.61
C GLY A 6 9.66 9.64 23.30
N GLY A 7 10.07 10.20 22.19
CA GLY A 7 11.44 10.24 21.71
C GLY A 7 11.54 10.56 20.23
N GLU A 8 10.67 11.44 19.70
CA GLU A 8 10.92 12.01 18.38
C GLU A 8 12.21 12.80 18.43
N THR A 9 13.28 12.13 18.02
CA THR A 9 14.61 12.72 17.92
C THR A 9 14.52 13.99 17.06
N MET A 10 15.18 15.05 17.53
CA MET A 10 15.36 16.33 16.88
C MET A 10 15.72 16.21 15.38
N LEU A 11 16.19 15.04 14.95
CA LEU A 11 16.74 14.69 13.64
C LEU A 11 15.79 13.90 12.72
N LEU A 12 14.48 13.75 13.00
CA LEU A 12 13.53 13.00 12.15
C LEU A 12 14.05 11.61 11.72
N LEU A 13 14.77 10.90 12.59
CA LEU A 13 15.29 9.57 12.32
C LEU A 13 14.24 8.52 12.72
N ASN A 14 13.72 7.80 11.74
CA ASN A 14 12.74 6.73 11.93
C ASN A 14 13.41 5.35 11.78
N LYS A 15 13.22 4.46 12.78
CA LYS A 15 13.85 3.12 12.80
C LYS A 15 13.46 2.25 11.61
N THR A 16 12.22 2.31 11.19
CA THR A 16 11.69 1.53 10.06
C THR A 16 12.33 1.99 8.75
N LEU A 17 12.39 3.31 8.49
CA LEU A 17 13.07 3.87 7.34
C LEU A 17 14.57 3.57 7.35
N LEU A 18 15.25 3.68 8.49
CA LEU A 18 16.67 3.34 8.59
C LEU A 18 16.94 1.85 8.35
N ARG A 19 16.02 0.96 8.74
CA ARG A 19 16.14 -0.47 8.42
C ARG A 19 16.03 -0.71 6.91
N LEU A 20 15.11 -0.04 6.24
CA LEU A 20 14.94 -0.08 4.79
C LEU A 20 16.12 0.56 4.04
N ALA A 21 16.86 1.47 4.68
CA ALA A 21 18.04 2.12 4.10
C ALA A 21 19.27 1.20 4.00
N ARG A 22 19.30 0.01 4.62
CA ARG A 22 20.52 -0.84 4.72
C ARG A 22 21.23 -1.08 3.39
N GLY A 23 20.50 -1.21 2.29
CA GLY A 23 21.08 -1.38 0.95
C GLY A 23 21.34 -0.09 0.17
N LEU A 24 21.08 1.10 0.77
CA LEU A 24 21.14 2.39 0.11
C LEU A 24 22.24 3.32 0.65
N TRP A 25 22.91 2.96 1.75
CA TRP A 25 23.90 3.81 2.41
C TRP A 25 25.03 4.28 1.49
N GLN A 26 25.52 3.40 0.62
CA GLN A 26 26.56 3.78 -0.34
C GLN A 26 26.11 4.91 -1.27
N TRP A 27 24.85 4.88 -1.70
CA TRP A 27 24.27 5.91 -2.56
C TRP A 27 24.01 7.21 -1.80
N ILE A 28 23.54 7.12 -0.56
CA ILE A 28 23.31 8.26 0.34
C ILE A 28 24.63 8.99 0.59
N LEU A 29 25.69 8.26 0.93
CA LEU A 29 27.01 8.83 1.13
C LEU A 29 27.61 9.40 -0.15
N ALA A 30 27.38 8.77 -1.31
CA ALA A 30 27.80 9.28 -2.61
C ALA A 30 27.13 10.63 -2.93
N ILE A 31 25.81 10.79 -2.66
CA ILE A 31 25.11 12.06 -2.84
C ILE A 31 25.72 13.15 -1.93
N ALA A 32 25.98 12.83 -0.65
CA ALA A 32 26.59 13.75 0.30
C ALA A 32 28.01 14.16 -0.15
N ALA A 33 28.81 13.20 -0.63
CA ALA A 33 30.16 13.45 -1.12
C ALA A 33 30.16 14.35 -2.37
N VAL A 34 29.26 14.10 -3.34
CA VAL A 34 29.15 14.95 -4.54
C VAL A 34 28.58 16.33 -4.18
N SER A 35 27.69 16.43 -3.19
CA SER A 35 27.24 17.73 -2.66
C SER A 35 28.40 18.53 -2.05
N PHE A 36 29.30 17.83 -1.36
CA PHE A 36 30.53 18.45 -0.85
C PHE A 36 31.46 18.90 -1.99
N LEU A 37 31.65 18.08 -3.03
CA LEU A 37 32.44 18.50 -4.21
C LEU A 37 31.81 19.73 -4.90
N THR A 38 30.50 19.80 -4.98
CA THR A 38 29.79 20.97 -5.50
C THR A 38 30.08 22.22 -4.64
N LEU A 39 30.11 22.06 -3.30
CA LEU A 39 30.46 23.14 -2.38
C LEU A 39 31.91 23.63 -2.58
N VAL A 40 32.86 22.70 -2.73
CA VAL A 40 34.25 23.03 -3.03
C VAL A 40 34.36 23.79 -4.34
N GLY A 41 33.67 23.36 -5.39
CA GLY A 41 33.64 24.08 -6.68
C GLY A 41 33.04 25.49 -6.60
N THR A 42 31.94 25.63 -5.83
CA THR A 42 31.33 26.97 -5.63
C THR A 42 32.20 27.87 -4.78
N THR A 43 32.93 27.32 -3.79
CA THR A 43 33.90 28.07 -2.98
C THR A 43 35.06 28.55 -3.84
N ALA A 44 35.65 27.68 -4.65
CA ALA A 44 36.74 28.07 -5.58
C ALA A 44 36.26 29.14 -6.58
N LEU A 45 35.05 29.01 -7.13
CA LEU A 45 34.48 30.00 -8.02
C LEU A 45 34.33 31.38 -7.32
N ALA A 46 33.80 31.38 -6.09
CA ALA A 46 33.63 32.60 -5.31
C ALA A 46 34.99 33.28 -5.06
N GLU A 47 36.05 32.54 -4.74
CA GLU A 47 37.40 33.04 -4.55
C GLU A 47 38.00 33.64 -5.83
N ILE A 48 37.91 32.89 -6.93
CA ILE A 48 38.43 33.38 -8.25
C ILE A 48 37.75 34.67 -8.65
N VAL A 49 36.41 34.75 -8.53
CA VAL A 49 35.63 35.93 -8.86
C VAL A 49 35.96 37.10 -7.92
N SER A 50 36.08 36.84 -6.61
CA SER A 50 36.40 37.86 -5.62
C SER A 50 37.81 38.42 -5.80
N GLN A 51 38.81 37.57 -6.08
CA GLN A 51 40.19 37.99 -6.37
C GLN A 51 40.23 38.81 -7.65
N PHE A 52 39.54 38.38 -8.70
CA PHE A 52 39.46 39.12 -9.94
C PHE A 52 38.81 40.51 -9.73
N LEU A 53 37.66 40.56 -9.03
CA LEU A 53 37.00 41.84 -8.73
C LEU A 53 37.88 42.74 -7.85
N GLY A 54 38.59 42.15 -6.87
CA GLY A 54 39.55 42.88 -6.02
C GLY A 54 40.69 43.49 -6.84
N SER A 55 41.23 42.77 -7.82
CA SER A 55 42.31 43.27 -8.68
C SER A 55 41.90 44.44 -9.57
N LEU A 56 40.61 44.65 -9.84
CA LEU A 56 40.11 45.81 -10.60
C LEU A 56 40.27 47.12 -9.84
N PHE A 57 40.47 47.07 -8.53
CA PHE A 57 40.75 48.26 -7.70
C PHE A 57 42.25 48.59 -7.60
N GLU A 58 43.13 47.75 -8.19
CA GLU A 58 44.55 48.03 -8.29
C GLU A 58 44.89 48.86 -9.52
N PRO A 59 45.97 49.70 -9.47
CA PRO A 59 46.24 50.70 -10.55
C PRO A 59 46.60 50.11 -11.90
N GLN A 60 46.96 48.82 -12.00
CA GLN A 60 47.35 48.17 -13.26
C GLN A 60 46.72 46.79 -13.41
N VAL A 61 45.60 46.69 -14.13
CA VAL A 61 45.01 45.41 -14.54
C VAL A 61 45.62 44.99 -15.88
N VAL A 62 46.36 43.86 -15.85
CA VAL A 62 46.98 43.29 -17.06
C VAL A 62 45.99 42.37 -17.76
N LEU A 63 45.87 42.46 -19.07
CA LEU A 63 44.96 41.63 -19.89
C LEU A 63 45.17 40.13 -19.68
N SER A 64 46.39 39.69 -19.34
CA SER A 64 46.71 38.31 -19.00
C SER A 64 46.00 37.84 -17.72
N THR A 65 45.88 38.70 -16.70
CA THR A 65 45.16 38.41 -15.44
C THR A 65 43.67 38.24 -15.70
N VAL A 66 43.08 39.04 -16.57
CA VAL A 66 41.68 38.91 -16.97
C VAL A 66 41.44 37.57 -17.67
N LYS A 67 42.29 37.18 -18.64
CA LYS A 67 42.16 35.93 -19.37
C LYS A 67 42.32 34.71 -18.45
N SER A 68 43.27 34.71 -17.53
CA SER A 68 43.48 33.63 -16.58
C SER A 68 42.32 33.48 -15.59
N ALA A 69 41.80 34.60 -15.05
CA ALA A 69 40.65 34.59 -14.13
C ALA A 69 39.36 34.09 -14.81
N VAL A 70 39.09 34.56 -16.04
CA VAL A 70 37.93 34.09 -16.82
C VAL A 70 38.06 32.57 -17.15
N GLY A 71 39.26 32.11 -17.55
CA GLY A 71 39.51 30.71 -17.81
C GLY A 71 39.32 29.82 -16.56
N ALA A 72 39.87 30.29 -15.42
CA ALA A 72 39.71 29.57 -14.14
C ALA A 72 38.24 29.53 -13.65
N ALA A 73 37.53 30.67 -13.75
CA ALA A 73 36.11 30.75 -13.42
C ALA A 73 35.25 29.84 -14.30
N PHE A 74 35.56 29.80 -15.61
CA PHE A 74 34.89 28.88 -16.54
C PHE A 74 35.11 27.42 -16.15
N LEU A 75 36.36 27.03 -15.86
CA LEU A 75 36.65 25.65 -15.42
C LEU A 75 35.97 25.28 -14.11
N ALA A 76 35.97 26.20 -13.12
CA ALA A 76 35.27 26.00 -11.85
C ALA A 76 33.75 25.89 -12.06
N SER A 77 33.17 26.68 -12.96
CA SER A 77 31.74 26.60 -13.32
C SER A 77 31.40 25.26 -14.00
N VAL A 78 32.21 24.83 -14.96
CA VAL A 78 32.04 23.53 -15.63
C VAL A 78 32.15 22.38 -14.62
N PHE A 79 33.14 22.41 -13.71
CA PHE A 79 33.29 21.43 -12.66
C PHE A 79 32.04 21.36 -11.75
N THR A 80 31.57 22.51 -11.29
CA THR A 80 30.38 22.61 -10.44
C THR A 80 29.13 22.11 -11.16
N PHE A 81 28.97 22.44 -12.43
CA PHE A 81 27.87 21.96 -13.26
C PHE A 81 27.91 20.45 -13.45
N LEU A 82 29.07 19.88 -13.76
CA LEU A 82 29.23 18.42 -13.89
C LEU A 82 28.97 17.70 -12.55
N ALA A 83 29.45 18.26 -11.43
CA ALA A 83 29.17 17.71 -10.11
C ALA A 83 27.67 17.72 -9.80
N GLN A 84 26.94 18.80 -10.14
CA GLN A 84 25.49 18.86 -9.99
C GLN A 84 24.76 17.85 -10.88
N LEU A 85 25.19 17.66 -12.13
CA LEU A 85 24.65 16.63 -13.01
C LEU A 85 24.82 15.22 -12.43
N VAL A 86 26.03 14.89 -11.96
CA VAL A 86 26.33 13.61 -11.33
C VAL A 86 25.49 13.42 -10.07
N LYS A 87 25.34 14.46 -9.25
CA LYS A 87 24.46 14.45 -8.08
C LYS A 87 23.03 14.08 -8.46
N GLY A 88 22.45 14.76 -9.44
CA GLY A 88 21.08 14.50 -9.91
C GLY A 88 20.90 13.07 -10.43
N LEU A 89 21.89 12.54 -11.17
CA LEU A 89 21.87 11.15 -11.63
C LEU A 89 21.91 10.14 -10.48
N ILE A 90 22.74 10.41 -9.45
CA ILE A 90 22.82 9.53 -8.28
C ILE A 90 21.52 9.62 -7.46
N GLU A 91 20.96 10.80 -7.25
CA GLU A 91 19.67 11.01 -6.57
C GLU A 91 18.55 10.24 -7.27
N TYR A 92 18.45 10.35 -8.60
CA TYR A 92 17.48 9.60 -9.40
C TYR A 92 17.65 8.08 -9.25
N LYS A 93 18.88 7.56 -9.38
CA LYS A 93 19.16 6.13 -9.21
C LYS A 93 18.86 5.64 -7.80
N THR A 94 19.17 6.45 -6.78
CA THR A 94 18.87 6.15 -5.38
C THR A 94 17.37 6.05 -5.15
N ALA A 95 16.61 7.02 -5.65
CA ALA A 95 15.15 7.01 -5.59
C ALA A 95 14.54 5.80 -6.31
N ALA A 96 15.01 5.49 -7.52
CA ALA A 96 14.53 4.34 -8.28
C ALA A 96 14.83 3.00 -7.57
N LYS A 97 16.03 2.84 -7.02
CA LYS A 97 16.41 1.64 -6.27
C LYS A 97 15.60 1.51 -4.96
N ALA A 98 15.40 2.62 -4.24
CA ALA A 98 14.58 2.65 -3.04
C ALA A 98 13.14 2.20 -3.35
N ARG A 99 12.49 2.79 -4.38
CA ARG A 99 11.15 2.39 -4.84
C ARG A 99 11.08 0.91 -5.17
N SER A 100 11.99 0.42 -6.00
CA SER A 100 12.00 -0.99 -6.41
C SER A 100 12.12 -1.93 -5.21
N THR A 101 13.03 -1.63 -4.27
CA THR A 101 13.24 -2.47 -3.09
C THR A 101 12.01 -2.46 -2.18
N MET A 102 11.45 -1.27 -1.89
CA MET A 102 10.28 -1.14 -1.03
C MET A 102 9.04 -1.80 -1.65
N ARG A 103 8.79 -1.58 -2.95
CA ARG A 103 7.68 -2.25 -3.65
C ARG A 103 7.79 -3.77 -3.61
N LYS A 104 8.99 -4.31 -3.84
CA LYS A 104 9.21 -5.76 -3.73
C LYS A 104 8.92 -6.26 -2.32
N THR A 105 9.41 -5.57 -1.29
CA THR A 105 9.19 -5.97 0.11
C THR A 105 7.70 -5.94 0.48
N ILE A 106 6.99 -4.87 0.11
CA ILE A 106 5.55 -4.74 0.39
C ILE A 106 4.78 -5.80 -0.40
N PHE A 107 5.07 -5.96 -1.70
CA PHE A 107 4.38 -6.91 -2.56
C PHE A 107 4.60 -8.35 -2.09
N SER A 108 5.84 -8.74 -1.75
CA SER A 108 6.12 -10.06 -1.18
C SER A 108 5.31 -10.29 0.09
N LYS A 109 5.28 -9.29 0.99
CA LYS A 109 4.50 -9.40 2.22
C LYS A 109 2.99 -9.51 1.96
N VAL A 110 2.45 -8.71 1.03
CA VAL A 110 1.02 -8.79 0.65
C VAL A 110 0.68 -10.15 0.05
N MET A 111 1.59 -10.74 -0.74
CA MET A 111 1.40 -12.09 -1.30
C MET A 111 1.52 -13.20 -0.27
N GLU A 112 2.24 -12.97 0.82
CA GLU A 112 2.31 -13.88 1.97
C GLU A 112 1.05 -13.80 2.85
N LEU A 113 0.32 -12.67 2.79
CA LEU A 113 -0.93 -12.50 3.53
C LEU A 113 -2.01 -13.40 2.93
N ASP A 114 -2.66 -14.16 3.79
CA ASP A 114 -3.89 -14.87 3.44
C ASP A 114 -5.06 -13.90 3.28
N ALA A 115 -6.18 -14.40 2.75
CA ALA A 115 -7.40 -13.62 2.55
C ALA A 115 -7.84 -12.87 3.83
N GLY A 116 -7.73 -13.48 5.00
CA GLY A 116 -8.02 -12.84 6.29
C GLY A 116 -7.06 -11.71 6.65
N GLY A 117 -5.78 -11.82 6.31
CA GLY A 117 -4.80 -10.75 6.50
C GLY A 117 -5.05 -9.57 5.59
N ILE A 118 -5.43 -9.83 4.34
CA ILE A 118 -5.81 -8.77 3.37
C ILE A 118 -7.13 -8.10 3.80
N GLU A 119 -8.09 -8.84 4.35
CA GLU A 119 -9.34 -8.27 4.87
C GLU A 119 -9.10 -7.32 6.05
N LYS A 120 -8.18 -7.66 6.97
CA LYS A 120 -7.77 -6.80 8.09
C LYS A 120 -7.16 -5.48 7.64
N ILE A 121 -6.23 -5.52 6.69
CA ILE A 121 -5.53 -4.34 6.16
C ILE A 121 -6.44 -3.54 5.23
N GLY A 122 -7.31 -4.21 4.49
CA GLY A 122 -8.10 -3.68 3.40
C GLY A 122 -7.31 -3.60 2.08
N PRO A 123 -7.89 -4.07 0.96
CA PRO A 123 -7.20 -4.11 -0.34
C PRO A 123 -6.77 -2.72 -0.84
N THR A 124 -7.59 -1.69 -0.59
CA THR A 124 -7.26 -0.30 -0.94
C THR A 124 -6.05 0.20 -0.17
N SER A 125 -5.93 -0.13 1.12
CA SER A 125 -4.79 0.25 1.95
C SER A 125 -3.49 -0.39 1.47
N ALA A 126 -3.53 -1.67 1.08
CA ALA A 126 -2.38 -2.38 0.53
C ALA A 126 -1.89 -1.74 -0.80
N ILE A 127 -2.81 -1.39 -1.71
CA ILE A 127 -2.49 -0.71 -2.97
C ILE A 127 -1.89 0.67 -2.68
N THR A 128 -2.54 1.48 -1.83
CA THR A 128 -2.06 2.82 -1.45
C THR A 128 -0.67 2.77 -0.82
N ALA A 129 -0.39 1.75 0.00
CA ALA A 129 0.94 1.56 0.58
C ALA A 129 1.99 1.20 -0.48
N ALA A 130 1.67 0.33 -1.43
CA ALA A 130 2.60 -0.10 -2.47
C ALA A 130 2.89 0.99 -3.53
N VAL A 131 1.96 1.91 -3.75
CA VAL A 131 2.08 3.00 -4.74
C VAL A 131 2.43 4.31 -4.07
N ASP A 132 1.52 4.90 -3.30
CA ASP A 132 1.63 6.27 -2.79
C ASP A 132 2.63 6.40 -1.65
N ALA A 133 2.61 5.43 -0.68
CA ALA A 133 3.53 5.50 0.44
C ALA A 133 4.98 5.33 -0.02
N VAL A 134 5.25 4.45 -0.99
CA VAL A 134 6.59 4.24 -1.55
C VAL A 134 7.10 5.50 -2.25
N GLU A 135 6.24 6.20 -3.02
CA GLU A 135 6.62 7.48 -3.66
C GLU A 135 6.98 8.56 -2.63
N GLN A 136 6.25 8.62 -1.52
CA GLN A 136 6.56 9.56 -0.44
C GLN A 136 7.85 9.20 0.30
N MET A 137 8.10 7.91 0.53
CA MET A 137 9.27 7.43 1.28
C MET A 137 10.59 7.59 0.52
N GLN A 138 10.60 7.56 -0.81
CA GLN A 138 11.83 7.65 -1.60
C GLN A 138 12.63 8.94 -1.33
N ALA A 139 11.94 10.07 -1.12
CA ALA A 139 12.56 11.36 -0.88
C ALA A 139 13.37 11.40 0.43
N TYR A 140 13.02 10.53 1.39
CA TYR A 140 13.79 10.38 2.62
C TYR A 140 15.23 9.91 2.35
N PHE A 141 15.40 8.98 1.41
CA PHE A 141 16.71 8.39 1.07
C PHE A 141 17.48 9.22 0.04
N SER A 142 16.80 9.82 -0.93
CA SER A 142 17.45 10.55 -2.02
C SER A 142 17.71 12.03 -1.69
N SER A 143 16.95 12.61 -0.75
CA SER A 143 17.06 14.04 -0.44
C SER A 143 17.37 14.29 1.04
N TYR A 144 16.55 13.75 1.98
CA TYR A 144 16.67 14.12 3.39
C TYR A 144 17.96 13.61 4.04
N LEU A 145 18.25 12.30 4.00
CA LEU A 145 19.46 11.73 4.61
C LEU A 145 20.76 12.33 4.05
N PRO A 146 20.92 12.49 2.72
CA PRO A 146 22.10 13.17 2.19
C PRO A 146 22.21 14.63 2.65
N SER A 147 21.10 15.37 2.70
CA SER A 147 21.07 16.76 3.16
C SER A 147 21.40 16.87 4.66
N LEU A 148 20.97 15.89 5.47
CA LEU A 148 21.33 15.85 6.89
C LEU A 148 22.83 15.71 7.07
N ILE A 149 23.48 14.80 6.34
CA ILE A 149 24.94 14.62 6.38
C ILE A 149 25.64 15.89 5.88
N PHE A 150 25.18 16.44 4.77
CA PHE A 150 25.75 17.63 4.16
C PHE A 150 25.61 18.86 5.06
N SER A 151 24.49 19.01 5.79
CA SER A 151 24.26 20.15 6.70
C SER A 151 25.20 20.19 7.89
N VAL A 152 25.87 19.09 8.22
CA VAL A 152 26.92 19.03 9.24
C VAL A 152 28.30 19.35 8.62
N ILE A 153 28.59 18.77 7.47
CA ILE A 153 29.92 18.88 6.84
C ILE A 153 30.15 20.29 6.27
N ALA A 154 29.13 20.87 5.62
CA ALA A 154 29.29 22.15 4.93
C ALA A 154 29.63 23.34 5.84
N PRO A 155 28.97 23.57 7.00
CA PRO A 155 29.33 24.64 7.91
C PRO A 155 30.74 24.48 8.49
N ILE A 156 31.16 23.24 8.76
CA ILE A 156 32.51 22.94 9.29
C ILE A 156 33.56 23.30 8.25
N TYR A 157 33.39 22.87 7.00
CA TYR A 157 34.31 23.22 5.90
C TYR A 157 34.41 24.71 5.70
N LEU A 158 33.29 25.41 5.60
CA LEU A 158 33.26 26.85 5.38
C LEU A 158 33.80 27.65 6.59
N PHE A 159 33.62 27.16 7.82
CA PHE A 159 34.22 27.71 9.00
C PHE A 159 35.76 27.71 8.92
N PHE A 160 36.36 26.55 8.59
CA PHE A 160 37.81 26.47 8.42
C PHE A 160 38.33 27.33 7.27
N HIS A 161 37.53 27.55 6.26
CA HIS A 161 37.89 28.42 5.12
C HIS A 161 37.81 29.89 5.51
N LEU A 162 36.73 30.34 6.13
CA LEU A 162 36.49 31.75 6.49
C LEU A 162 37.33 32.20 7.70
N LYS A 163 37.72 31.31 8.62
CA LYS A 163 38.57 31.69 9.79
C LYS A 163 39.92 32.31 9.37
N ASN A 164 40.42 31.92 8.19
CA ASN A 164 41.68 32.45 7.67
C ASN A 164 41.54 33.90 7.16
N ILE A 165 40.29 34.36 6.93
CA ILE A 165 39.97 35.73 6.53
C ILE A 165 39.59 36.57 7.76
N SER A 166 38.60 36.07 8.52
CA SER A 166 38.14 36.70 9.76
C SER A 166 37.55 35.63 10.70
N LEU A 167 38.19 35.42 11.86
CA LEU A 167 37.69 34.52 12.87
C LEU A 167 36.32 34.95 13.41
N ILE A 168 36.09 36.27 13.55
CA ILE A 168 34.83 36.82 14.09
C ILE A 168 33.68 36.48 13.16
N VAL A 169 33.86 36.67 11.84
CA VAL A 169 32.84 36.31 10.84
C VAL A 169 32.58 34.80 10.81
N ALA A 170 33.65 34.00 10.85
CA ALA A 170 33.49 32.53 10.83
C ALA A 170 32.71 32.04 12.06
N VAL A 171 33.00 32.57 13.25
CA VAL A 171 32.27 32.24 14.49
C VAL A 171 30.82 32.72 14.44
N LEU A 172 30.56 33.93 13.95
CA LEU A 172 29.22 34.49 13.82
C LEU A 172 28.34 33.59 12.92
N LEU A 173 28.83 33.24 11.72
CA LEU A 173 28.07 32.41 10.76
C LEU A 173 27.85 30.99 11.32
N LEU A 174 28.84 30.42 11.99
CA LEU A 174 28.69 29.10 12.64
C LEU A 174 27.64 29.15 13.76
N PHE A 175 27.69 30.19 14.61
CA PHE A 175 26.73 30.37 15.69
C PHE A 175 25.30 30.52 15.18
N VAL A 176 25.09 31.36 14.16
CA VAL A 176 23.78 31.52 13.54
C VAL A 176 23.30 30.20 12.90
N SER A 177 24.19 29.48 12.24
CA SER A 177 23.82 28.18 11.65
C SER A 177 23.37 27.14 12.71
N LEU A 178 24.00 27.15 13.88
CA LEU A 178 23.61 26.28 15.01
C LEU A 178 22.28 26.69 15.64
N ILE A 179 21.94 27.98 15.64
CA ILE A 179 20.65 28.50 16.16
C ILE A 179 19.51 28.22 15.20
N LEU A 180 19.74 28.24 13.89
CA LEU A 180 18.68 28.01 12.90
C LEU A 180 18.01 26.65 13.05
N PHE A 181 18.76 25.63 13.48
CA PHE A 181 18.23 24.28 13.64
C PHE A 181 17.19 24.17 14.78
N PRO A 182 17.47 24.59 16.05
CA PRO A 182 16.46 24.61 17.09
C PRO A 182 15.34 25.64 16.82
N LEU A 183 15.64 26.77 16.19
CA LEU A 183 14.64 27.78 15.84
C LEU A 183 13.55 27.20 14.91
N HIS A 184 13.92 26.41 13.92
CA HIS A 184 12.96 25.71 13.06
C HIS A 184 12.02 24.81 13.88
N ASN A 185 12.54 24.14 14.91
CA ASN A 185 11.74 23.26 15.75
C ASN A 185 10.72 24.00 16.64
N VAL A 186 10.93 25.27 16.95
CA VAL A 186 9.94 26.08 17.70
C VAL A 186 8.62 26.19 16.96
N PHE A 187 8.66 26.35 15.64
CA PHE A 187 7.46 26.43 14.80
C PHE A 187 6.87 25.06 14.46
N ARG A 188 7.66 23.98 14.55
CA ARG A 188 7.32 22.64 14.11
C ARG A 188 6.02 22.13 14.71
N GLY A 189 5.82 22.26 16.03
CA GLY A 189 4.62 21.76 16.71
C GLY A 189 3.33 22.42 16.21
N LYS A 190 3.36 23.76 15.99
CA LYS A 190 2.23 24.50 15.44
C LYS A 190 1.98 24.19 13.96
N ILE A 191 3.05 24.09 13.17
CA ILE A 191 2.99 23.70 11.75
C ILE A 191 2.37 22.30 11.62
N GLU A 192 2.80 21.34 12.44
CA GLU A 192 2.30 19.96 12.45
C GLU A 192 0.80 19.89 12.82
N ALA A 193 0.37 20.62 13.84
CA ALA A 193 -1.04 20.67 14.25
C ALA A 193 -1.93 21.22 13.14
N LEU A 194 -1.53 22.36 12.54
CA LEU A 194 -2.28 22.98 11.43
C LEU A 194 -2.25 22.11 10.16
N ARG A 195 -1.14 21.44 9.89
CA ARG A 195 -1.03 20.49 8.78
C ARG A 195 -2.00 19.33 8.94
N LYS A 196 -2.11 18.73 10.16
CA LYS A 196 -3.09 17.67 10.43
C LYS A 196 -4.52 18.15 10.20
N THR A 197 -4.85 19.37 10.63
CA THR A 197 -6.17 19.97 10.41
C THR A 197 -6.45 20.19 8.93
N TYR A 198 -5.49 20.71 8.18
CA TYR A 198 -5.57 20.87 6.72
C TYR A 198 -5.85 19.53 6.02
N TRP A 199 -5.04 18.49 6.31
CA TRP A 199 -5.22 17.17 5.68
C TRP A 199 -6.58 16.55 6.00
N ARG A 200 -7.06 16.67 7.25
CA ARG A 200 -8.42 16.19 7.60
C ARG A 200 -9.50 16.90 6.80
N SER A 201 -9.40 18.23 6.64
CA SER A 201 -10.36 18.98 5.83
C SER A 201 -10.31 18.60 4.34
N LEU A 202 -9.13 18.30 3.84
CA LEU A 202 -8.94 17.83 2.46
C LEU A 202 -9.57 16.45 2.27
N ASP A 203 -9.31 15.51 3.20
CA ASP A 203 -9.88 14.16 3.15
C ASP A 203 -11.42 14.21 3.24
N ASP A 204 -11.98 15.05 4.14
CA ASP A 204 -13.43 15.22 4.31
C ASP A 204 -14.08 15.81 3.06
N MET A 205 -13.47 16.84 2.44
CA MET A 205 -13.97 17.42 1.20
C MET A 205 -13.86 16.42 0.03
N THR A 206 -12.72 15.73 -0.08
CA THR A 206 -12.48 14.75 -1.15
C THR A 206 -13.42 13.55 -1.03
N GLY A 207 -13.62 13.05 0.21
CA GLY A 207 -14.58 11.96 0.47
C GLY A 207 -15.99 12.35 0.04
N TYR A 208 -16.46 13.51 0.45
CA TYR A 208 -17.79 14.03 0.08
C TYR A 208 -17.94 14.22 -1.45
N TYR A 209 -16.89 14.73 -2.11
CA TYR A 209 -16.86 14.87 -3.56
C TYR A 209 -16.95 13.52 -4.28
N MET A 210 -16.19 12.52 -3.82
CA MET A 210 -16.20 11.18 -4.41
C MET A 210 -17.53 10.46 -4.20
N ASP A 211 -18.17 10.64 -3.03
CA ASP A 211 -19.52 10.11 -2.78
C ASP A 211 -20.54 10.75 -3.70
N GLY A 212 -20.44 12.07 -3.93
CA GLY A 212 -21.27 12.77 -4.90
C GLY A 212 -21.11 12.27 -6.34
N LEU A 213 -19.88 11.98 -6.76
CA LEU A 213 -19.61 11.40 -8.08
C LEU A 213 -20.20 9.98 -8.23
N ARG A 214 -20.01 9.14 -7.22
CA ARG A 214 -20.58 7.78 -7.20
C ARG A 214 -22.10 7.79 -7.19
N GLY A 215 -22.69 8.73 -6.45
CA GLY A 215 -24.14 8.92 -6.34
C GLY A 215 -24.73 9.91 -7.33
N LEU A 216 -24.00 10.36 -8.37
CA LEU A 216 -24.44 11.44 -9.27
C LEU A 216 -25.80 11.16 -9.92
N THR A 217 -26.02 9.93 -10.38
CA THR A 217 -27.31 9.51 -10.95
C THR A 217 -28.43 9.67 -9.92
N THR A 218 -28.21 9.24 -8.67
CA THR A 218 -29.18 9.38 -7.59
C THR A 218 -29.45 10.85 -7.27
N LEU A 219 -28.41 11.68 -7.18
CA LEU A 219 -28.55 13.12 -6.93
C LEU A 219 -29.38 13.80 -8.03
N LYS A 220 -29.17 13.42 -9.29
CA LYS A 220 -29.93 13.93 -10.43
C LYS A 220 -31.37 13.45 -10.43
N LEU A 221 -31.62 12.17 -10.11
CA LEU A 221 -32.99 11.62 -10.03
C LEU A 221 -33.85 12.32 -8.96
N PHE A 222 -33.24 12.76 -7.86
CA PHE A 222 -33.94 13.42 -6.76
C PHE A 222 -33.79 14.95 -6.73
N ASP A 223 -33.18 15.56 -7.80
CA ASP A 223 -32.92 17.01 -7.92
C ASP A 223 -32.19 17.61 -6.72
N ARG A 224 -31.20 16.83 -6.15
CA ARG A 224 -30.42 17.21 -4.98
C ARG A 224 -28.99 17.63 -5.30
N ASP A 225 -28.62 17.72 -6.56
CA ASP A 225 -27.27 18.09 -7.01
C ASP A 225 -26.88 19.52 -6.59
N ARG A 226 -27.84 20.46 -6.58
CA ARG A 226 -27.58 21.84 -6.12
C ARG A 226 -27.28 21.91 -4.63
N GLU A 227 -28.03 21.18 -3.80
CA GLU A 227 -27.80 21.10 -2.37
C GLU A 227 -26.46 20.43 -2.07
N HIS A 228 -26.15 19.34 -2.77
CA HIS A 228 -24.83 18.68 -2.66
C HIS A 228 -23.68 19.63 -3.04
N SER A 229 -23.83 20.40 -4.11
CA SER A 229 -22.85 21.41 -4.54
C SER A 229 -22.68 22.53 -3.49
N ARG A 230 -23.75 22.98 -2.85
CA ARG A 230 -23.70 23.99 -1.77
C ARG A 230 -22.88 23.48 -0.58
N VAL A 231 -23.15 22.26 -0.11
CA VAL A 231 -22.41 21.65 1.01
C VAL A 231 -20.94 21.43 0.63
N LEU A 232 -20.65 21.03 -0.61
CA LEU A 232 -19.28 20.93 -1.12
C LEU A 232 -18.56 22.28 -1.06
N GLY A 233 -19.25 23.37 -1.44
CA GLY A 233 -18.73 24.74 -1.32
C GLY A 233 -18.38 25.11 0.12
N GLU A 234 -19.25 24.79 1.08
CA GLU A 234 -18.97 25.02 2.51
C GLU A 234 -17.74 24.25 3.01
N LYS A 235 -17.58 23.00 2.59
CA LYS A 235 -16.39 22.20 2.90
C LYS A 235 -15.12 22.79 2.26
N ALA A 236 -15.22 23.30 1.03
CA ALA A 236 -14.13 23.98 0.36
C ALA A 236 -13.72 25.28 1.09
N ASP A 237 -14.68 26.02 1.65
CA ASP A 237 -14.39 27.22 2.45
C ASP A 237 -13.67 26.85 3.77
N VAL A 238 -14.07 25.76 4.42
CA VAL A 238 -13.38 25.24 5.62
C VAL A 238 -11.95 24.83 5.26
N LEU A 239 -11.75 24.13 4.16
CA LEU A 239 -10.43 23.75 3.66
C LEU A 239 -9.58 24.99 3.39
N ASN A 240 -10.15 26.03 2.75
CA ASN A 240 -9.48 27.29 2.45
C ASN A 240 -9.02 28.04 3.72
N LYS A 241 -9.84 28.07 4.75
CA LYS A 241 -9.46 28.63 6.06
C LYS A 241 -8.27 27.87 6.67
N ASN A 242 -8.31 26.55 6.63
CA ASN A 242 -7.26 25.71 7.21
C ASN A 242 -5.95 25.78 6.43
N ILE A 243 -5.99 25.82 5.09
CA ILE A 243 -4.79 26.02 4.28
C ILE A 243 -4.17 27.38 4.52
N ASN A 244 -4.98 28.45 4.61
CA ASN A 244 -4.50 29.79 4.89
C ASN A 244 -3.84 29.88 6.27
N ALA A 245 -4.41 29.25 7.31
CA ALA A 245 -3.81 29.18 8.64
C ALA A 245 -2.48 28.44 8.63
N PHE A 246 -2.41 27.29 7.95
CA PHE A 246 -1.18 26.52 7.76
C PHE A 246 -0.11 27.31 7.00
N MET A 247 -0.48 27.93 5.88
CA MET A 247 0.44 28.74 5.06
C MET A 247 0.97 29.95 5.83
N LYS A 248 0.11 30.65 6.60
CA LYS A 248 0.52 31.80 7.39
C LYS A 248 1.63 31.47 8.39
N ILE A 249 1.50 30.37 9.14
CA ILE A 249 2.55 29.98 10.09
C ILE A 249 3.82 29.50 9.39
N ASN A 250 3.66 28.82 8.25
CA ASN A 250 4.79 28.34 7.46
C ASN A 250 5.59 29.52 6.87
N PHE A 251 4.92 30.52 6.28
CA PHE A 251 5.57 31.74 5.81
C PHE A 251 6.18 32.56 6.94
N THR A 252 5.56 32.63 8.11
CA THR A 252 6.15 33.30 9.27
C THR A 252 7.45 32.62 9.70
N SER A 253 7.47 31.28 9.76
CA SER A 253 8.69 30.52 10.06
C SER A 253 9.80 30.77 9.02
N PHE A 254 9.44 30.77 7.74
CA PHE A 254 10.37 31.08 6.66
C PHE A 254 10.91 32.49 6.75
N LEU A 255 10.03 33.48 6.97
CA LEU A 255 10.42 34.90 7.09
C LEU A 255 11.41 35.12 8.25
N VAL A 256 11.14 34.54 9.43
CA VAL A 256 12.04 34.66 10.60
C VAL A 256 13.40 34.04 10.31
N THR A 257 13.42 32.88 9.64
CA THR A 257 14.66 32.23 9.24
C THR A 257 15.49 33.07 8.26
N GLU A 258 14.87 33.57 7.19
CA GLU A 258 15.55 34.37 6.19
C GLU A 258 16.02 35.74 6.76
N LEU A 259 15.23 36.36 7.63
CA LEU A 259 15.60 37.58 8.31
C LEU A 259 16.87 37.39 9.17
N LEU A 260 16.97 36.28 9.88
CA LEU A 260 18.13 35.95 10.69
C LEU A 260 19.37 35.69 9.80
N ILE A 261 19.21 35.00 8.68
CA ILE A 261 20.27 34.77 7.69
C ILE A 261 20.76 36.08 7.10
N TYR A 262 19.87 36.95 6.60
CA TYR A 262 20.27 38.22 6.03
C TYR A 262 20.86 39.19 7.07
N ALA A 263 20.38 39.15 8.32
CA ALA A 263 21.00 39.92 9.40
C ALA A 263 22.44 39.45 9.66
N ALA A 264 22.69 38.13 9.69
CA ALA A 264 24.03 37.57 9.84
C ALA A 264 24.97 37.99 8.68
N ILE A 265 24.48 37.96 7.43
CA ILE A 265 25.22 38.40 6.24
C ILE A 265 25.55 39.88 6.36
N THR A 266 24.56 40.71 6.75
CA THR A 266 24.76 42.17 6.91
C THR A 266 25.79 42.49 7.99
N VAL A 267 25.69 41.83 9.15
CA VAL A 267 26.69 42.02 10.23
C VAL A 267 28.07 41.55 9.78
N SER A 268 28.17 40.43 9.05
CA SER A 268 29.45 39.99 8.48
C SER A 268 30.06 41.01 7.52
N LEU A 269 29.22 41.67 6.69
CA LEU A 269 29.66 42.72 5.79
C LEU A 269 30.17 43.96 6.56
N VAL A 270 29.47 44.37 7.63
CA VAL A 270 29.92 45.48 8.49
C VAL A 270 31.29 45.17 9.13
N ILE A 271 31.46 43.92 9.63
CA ILE A 271 32.76 43.48 10.18
C ILE A 271 33.86 43.52 9.11
N CYS A 272 33.56 43.09 7.89
CA CYS A 272 34.52 43.18 6.77
C CYS A 272 34.88 44.62 6.40
N ILE A 273 33.90 45.52 6.36
CA ILE A 273 34.14 46.95 6.04
C ILE A 273 35.01 47.59 7.13
N THR A 274 34.77 47.35 8.41
CA THR A 274 35.61 47.87 9.50
C THR A 274 37.02 47.25 9.46
N GLY A 275 37.17 45.97 9.14
CA GLY A 275 38.46 45.32 8.94
C GLY A 275 39.23 45.88 7.73
N MET A 276 38.51 46.27 6.66
CA MET A 276 39.12 46.94 5.52
C MET A 276 39.63 48.34 5.89
N GLN A 277 38.89 49.09 6.70
CA GLN A 277 39.33 50.41 7.17
C GLN A 277 40.59 50.34 8.04
N ASN A 278 40.71 49.27 8.83
CA ASN A 278 41.87 48.98 9.67
C ASN A 278 43.08 48.39 8.91
N GLY A 279 42.88 48.01 7.63
CA GLY A 279 43.92 47.37 6.83
C GLY A 279 44.10 45.88 7.06
N ASP A 280 43.22 45.24 7.85
CA ASP A 280 43.30 43.82 8.22
C ASP A 280 42.68 42.89 7.14
N ILE A 281 41.76 43.40 6.32
CA ILE A 281 41.01 42.66 5.30
C ILE A 281 41.11 43.35 3.95
N THR A 282 41.43 42.62 2.90
CA THR A 282 41.43 43.16 1.52
C THR A 282 40.02 43.19 0.91
N ILE A 283 39.83 43.98 -0.14
CA ILE A 283 38.55 44.03 -0.89
C ILE A 283 38.18 42.64 -1.42
N ALA A 284 39.15 41.91 -1.96
CA ALA A 284 38.95 40.54 -2.45
C ALA A 284 38.45 39.59 -1.34
N GLN A 285 39.05 39.67 -0.15
CA GLN A 285 38.63 38.87 1.01
C GLN A 285 37.22 39.22 1.48
N ALA A 286 36.87 40.54 1.50
CA ALA A 286 35.52 40.97 1.87
C ALA A 286 34.45 40.46 0.88
N LEU A 287 34.75 40.52 -0.42
CA LEU A 287 33.89 39.94 -1.45
C LEU A 287 33.76 38.43 -1.34
N THR A 288 34.84 37.70 -1.00
CA THR A 288 34.80 36.25 -0.73
C THR A 288 33.87 35.94 0.44
N VAL A 289 33.98 36.69 1.56
CA VAL A 289 33.07 36.52 2.71
C VAL A 289 31.61 36.74 2.30
N LEU A 290 31.32 37.81 1.52
CA LEU A 290 29.95 38.09 1.08
C LEU A 290 29.37 36.94 0.24
N MET A 291 30.11 36.45 -0.74
CA MET A 291 29.67 35.37 -1.62
C MET A 291 29.50 34.06 -0.86
N LEU A 292 30.44 33.72 0.02
CA LEU A 292 30.39 32.46 0.80
C LEU A 292 29.37 32.50 1.93
N SER A 293 29.07 33.69 2.49
CA SER A 293 28.03 33.82 3.53
C SER A 293 26.66 33.35 3.05
N TYR A 294 26.31 33.61 1.80
CA TYR A 294 25.08 33.07 1.21
C TYR A 294 25.13 31.55 1.04
N SER A 295 26.26 31.02 0.55
CA SER A 295 26.49 29.59 0.40
C SER A 295 26.53 28.86 1.73
N TYR A 296 26.97 29.55 2.82
CA TYR A 296 27.04 28.99 4.16
C TYR A 296 25.71 28.44 4.66
N PHE A 297 24.63 29.16 4.40
CA PHE A 297 23.29 28.76 4.84
C PHE A 297 22.56 27.86 3.84
N SER A 298 23.12 27.62 2.65
CA SER A 298 22.49 26.80 1.61
C SER A 298 22.24 25.35 2.07
N ALA A 299 23.18 24.75 2.78
CA ALA A 299 23.07 23.40 3.31
C ALA A 299 21.93 23.26 4.33
N ILE A 300 21.76 24.27 5.21
CA ILE A 300 20.68 24.29 6.20
C ILE A 300 19.33 24.51 5.52
N ARG A 301 19.23 25.43 4.56
CA ARG A 301 18.01 25.64 3.75
C ARG A 301 17.61 24.36 3.02
N GLN A 302 18.57 23.63 2.45
CA GLN A 302 18.32 22.36 1.79
C GLN A 302 17.79 21.30 2.76
N LEU A 303 18.36 21.21 3.98
CA LEU A 303 17.88 20.32 5.03
C LEU A 303 16.45 20.69 5.48
N MET A 304 16.17 21.98 5.67
CA MET A 304 14.83 22.45 6.05
C MET A 304 13.79 22.09 4.98
N SER A 305 14.10 22.32 3.71
CA SER A 305 13.23 21.90 2.59
C SER A 305 13.02 20.39 2.57
N ALA A 306 14.08 19.61 2.70
CA ALA A 306 14.02 18.15 2.72
C ALA A 306 13.29 17.59 3.96
N SER A 307 13.25 18.34 5.07
CA SER A 307 12.51 17.95 6.29
C SER A 307 11.01 17.79 6.07
N HIS A 308 10.42 18.59 5.19
CA HIS A 308 9.00 18.43 4.81
C HIS A 308 8.74 17.07 4.15
N SER A 309 9.63 16.67 3.23
CA SER A 309 9.54 15.35 2.59
C SER A 309 9.81 14.21 3.59
N ALA A 310 10.69 14.44 4.56
CA ALA A 310 10.95 13.46 5.62
C ALA A 310 9.72 13.21 6.51
N LEU A 311 8.97 14.27 6.86
CA LEU A 311 7.75 14.13 7.66
C LEU A 311 6.66 13.34 6.94
N THR A 312 6.48 13.58 5.63
CA THR A 312 5.53 12.79 4.82
C THR A 312 5.99 11.34 4.71
N ALA A 313 7.28 11.11 4.51
CA ALA A 313 7.87 9.78 4.46
C ALA A 313 7.70 8.99 5.77
N ILE A 314 7.87 9.64 6.93
CA ILE A 314 7.67 9.01 8.25
C ILE A 314 6.20 8.62 8.44
N SER A 315 5.27 9.49 8.06
CA SER A 315 3.84 9.17 8.11
C SER A 315 3.48 7.99 7.19
N ALA A 316 4.03 7.97 5.98
CA ALA A 316 3.86 6.88 5.03
C ALA A 316 4.49 5.57 5.53
N ALA A 317 5.65 5.65 6.19
CA ALA A 317 6.32 4.48 6.78
C ALA A 317 5.48 3.79 7.84
N GLY A 318 4.68 4.53 8.62
CA GLY A 318 3.75 3.96 9.60
C GLY A 318 2.72 3.02 8.96
N LYS A 319 2.13 3.41 7.82
CA LYS A 319 1.20 2.55 7.07
C LYS A 319 1.88 1.29 6.52
N VAL A 320 3.10 1.44 6.02
CA VAL A 320 3.89 0.31 5.51
C VAL A 320 4.30 -0.63 6.65
N GLU A 321 4.65 -0.08 7.80
CA GLU A 321 5.02 -0.86 8.98
C GLU A 321 3.85 -1.70 9.49
N GLU A 322 2.63 -1.18 9.50
CA GLU A 322 1.41 -1.92 9.84
C GLU A 322 1.25 -3.15 8.95
N ILE A 323 1.44 -3.00 7.62
CA ILE A 323 1.39 -4.13 6.68
C ILE A 323 2.52 -5.14 6.94
N LEU A 324 3.74 -4.66 7.16
CA LEU A 324 4.90 -5.52 7.39
C LEU A 324 4.85 -6.27 8.72
N GLN A 325 4.18 -5.70 9.73
CA GLN A 325 4.01 -6.31 11.05
C GLN A 325 2.77 -7.21 11.14
N THR A 326 1.87 -7.16 10.15
CA THR A 326 0.70 -8.05 10.14
C THR A 326 1.16 -9.50 10.12
N ASP A 327 0.71 -10.25 11.11
CA ASP A 327 1.07 -11.65 11.27
C ASP A 327 0.45 -12.47 10.14
N THR A 328 1.29 -13.22 9.44
CA THR A 328 0.92 -14.14 8.38
C THR A 328 1.01 -15.59 8.82
N SER A 329 1.65 -15.82 9.98
CA SER A 329 1.90 -17.15 10.47
C SER A 329 0.58 -17.75 10.97
N ARG A 330 0.07 -18.72 10.23
CA ARG A 330 -0.95 -19.62 10.77
C ARG A 330 -0.25 -20.69 11.58
N PRO A 331 -0.72 -20.96 12.78
CA PRO A 331 -0.10 -21.98 13.62
C PRO A 331 -0.12 -23.31 12.86
N TYR A 332 1.07 -23.75 12.45
CA TYR A 332 1.30 -25.08 11.90
C TYR A 332 1.96 -25.93 12.97
N ASN A 333 1.30 -27.01 13.35
CA ASN A 333 1.84 -27.95 14.32
C ASN A 333 1.64 -29.38 13.81
N PRO A 334 2.69 -30.04 13.29
CA PRO A 334 2.61 -31.38 12.76
C PRO A 334 2.36 -32.46 13.83
N GLU A 335 2.51 -32.12 15.12
CA GLU A 335 2.37 -33.05 16.24
C GLU A 335 0.93 -33.10 16.82
N LEU A 336 0.00 -32.32 16.21
CA LEU A 336 -1.39 -32.36 16.66
C LEU A 336 -1.99 -33.75 16.47
N PRO A 337 -2.85 -34.22 17.41
CA PRO A 337 -3.42 -35.56 17.38
C PRO A 337 -4.27 -35.75 16.11
N ALA A 338 -4.20 -36.95 15.56
CA ALA A 338 -5.12 -37.37 14.52
C ALA A 338 -6.54 -37.47 15.08
N ASP A 339 -7.52 -37.48 14.19
CA ASP A 339 -8.91 -37.71 14.54
C ASP A 339 -9.06 -39.07 15.28
N PRO A 340 -9.54 -39.08 16.53
CA PRO A 340 -9.70 -40.33 17.29
C PRO A 340 -10.70 -41.30 16.65
N GLU A 341 -11.64 -40.81 15.84
CA GLU A 341 -12.63 -41.63 15.15
C GLU A 341 -12.18 -42.04 13.74
N HIS A 342 -11.01 -41.58 13.27
CA HIS A 342 -10.50 -41.84 11.91
C HIS A 342 -11.55 -41.61 10.81
N PHE A 343 -12.33 -40.55 10.93
CA PHE A 343 -13.41 -40.24 10.01
C PHE A 343 -12.88 -39.92 8.59
N ASP A 344 -13.37 -40.66 7.61
CA ASP A 344 -13.03 -40.44 6.21
C ASP A 344 -13.90 -39.30 5.64
N GLY A 345 -13.34 -38.11 5.60
CA GLY A 345 -14.06 -36.92 5.20
C GLY A 345 -13.61 -35.67 5.95
N ILE A 346 -14.49 -34.67 6.03
CA ILE A 346 -14.29 -33.44 6.80
C ILE A 346 -15.22 -33.44 8.01
N ARG A 347 -14.67 -33.10 9.19
CA ARG A 347 -15.41 -32.99 10.44
C ARG A 347 -15.06 -31.68 11.15
N MET A 348 -16.08 -30.90 11.46
CA MET A 348 -15.97 -29.71 12.32
C MET A 348 -16.58 -30.05 13.67
N GLU A 349 -15.85 -29.77 14.76
CA GLU A 349 -16.28 -30.06 16.14
C GLU A 349 -16.24 -28.79 16.97
N HIS A 350 -17.41 -28.42 17.49
CA HIS A 350 -17.59 -27.29 18.41
C HIS A 350 -16.93 -25.99 17.91
N VAL A 351 -17.00 -25.74 16.61
CA VAL A 351 -16.31 -24.64 15.94
C VAL A 351 -17.03 -23.32 16.20
N SER A 352 -16.31 -22.36 16.76
CA SER A 352 -16.75 -20.98 16.92
C SER A 352 -15.77 -20.03 16.26
N TYR A 353 -16.29 -18.97 15.62
CA TYR A 353 -15.50 -17.95 14.96
C TYR A 353 -16.22 -16.60 14.93
N GLY A 354 -15.47 -15.51 15.15
CA GLY A 354 -15.96 -14.13 15.04
C GLY A 354 -14.99 -13.23 14.32
N TYR A 355 -15.50 -12.32 13.48
CA TYR A 355 -14.69 -11.26 12.89
C TYR A 355 -14.44 -10.15 13.91
N GLU A 356 -13.25 -9.54 13.89
CA GLU A 356 -12.91 -8.43 14.79
C GLU A 356 -13.96 -7.30 14.71
N GLY A 357 -14.48 -6.90 15.85
CA GLY A 357 -15.49 -5.82 15.95
C GLY A 357 -16.91 -6.18 15.53
N ARG A 358 -17.20 -7.46 15.23
CA ARG A 358 -18.53 -7.97 14.86
C ARG A 358 -18.99 -9.07 15.82
N SER A 359 -20.29 -9.36 15.81
CA SER A 359 -20.85 -10.53 16.51
C SER A 359 -20.25 -11.82 15.97
N ARG A 360 -20.21 -12.88 16.80
CA ARG A 360 -19.74 -14.22 16.36
C ARG A 360 -20.53 -14.70 15.15
N ALA A 361 -19.80 -15.05 14.10
CA ALA A 361 -20.36 -15.53 12.84
C ALA A 361 -20.75 -17.03 12.93
N LEU A 362 -19.99 -17.82 13.71
CA LEU A 362 -20.30 -19.20 14.04
C LEU A 362 -20.18 -19.41 15.54
N GLN A 363 -21.08 -20.22 16.11
CA GLN A 363 -21.15 -20.51 17.53
C GLN A 363 -21.43 -22.01 17.72
N ASP A 364 -20.44 -22.73 18.22
CA ASP A 364 -20.55 -24.15 18.57
C ASP A 364 -21.06 -25.04 17.41
N VAL A 365 -20.54 -24.79 16.20
CA VAL A 365 -20.96 -25.49 14.98
C VAL A 365 -20.25 -26.83 14.89
N SER A 366 -21.02 -27.91 14.83
CA SER A 366 -20.55 -29.28 14.56
C SER A 366 -21.21 -29.80 13.30
N LEU A 367 -20.40 -30.25 12.34
CA LEU A 367 -20.88 -30.85 11.09
C LEU A 367 -19.92 -31.92 10.55
N THR A 368 -20.45 -32.84 9.78
CA THR A 368 -19.69 -33.93 9.15
C THR A 368 -19.98 -33.96 7.65
N ILE A 369 -18.94 -34.16 6.85
CA ILE A 369 -19.01 -34.26 5.39
C ILE A 369 -18.28 -35.54 4.99
N PRO A 370 -19.00 -36.66 4.85
CA PRO A 370 -18.41 -37.94 4.45
C PRO A 370 -17.80 -37.83 3.04
N ARG A 371 -16.70 -38.53 2.82
CA ARG A 371 -16.09 -38.62 1.49
C ARG A 371 -17.08 -39.21 0.47
N GLY A 372 -17.11 -38.64 -0.73
CA GLY A 372 -18.03 -39.07 -1.80
C GLY A 372 -19.49 -38.63 -1.60
N SER A 373 -19.79 -37.80 -0.58
CA SER A 373 -21.13 -37.29 -0.34
C SER A 373 -21.31 -35.86 -0.80
N SER A 374 -22.57 -35.45 -0.98
CA SER A 374 -22.95 -34.05 -1.19
C SER A 374 -23.63 -33.51 0.07
N VAL A 375 -23.08 -32.42 0.61
CA VAL A 375 -23.61 -31.75 1.80
C VAL A 375 -24.00 -30.32 1.45
N ALA A 376 -25.21 -29.91 1.85
CA ALA A 376 -25.68 -28.55 1.66
C ALA A 376 -25.68 -27.76 2.97
N LEU A 377 -25.22 -26.49 2.90
CA LEU A 377 -25.33 -25.50 3.97
C LEU A 377 -26.38 -24.46 3.59
N VAL A 378 -27.44 -24.36 4.37
CA VAL A 378 -28.63 -23.55 4.07
C VAL A 378 -28.91 -22.59 5.21
N GLY A 379 -29.53 -21.47 4.93
CA GLY A 379 -29.96 -20.49 5.93
C GLY A 379 -30.04 -19.07 5.36
N LEU A 380 -30.56 -18.15 6.14
CA LEU A 380 -30.69 -16.75 5.75
C LEU A 380 -29.32 -16.09 5.49
N SER A 381 -29.32 -14.98 4.75
CA SER A 381 -28.09 -14.21 4.52
C SER A 381 -27.47 -13.77 5.87
N GLY A 382 -26.15 -13.88 6.00
CA GLY A 382 -25.43 -13.55 7.23
C GLY A 382 -25.47 -14.59 8.35
N CYS A 383 -26.05 -15.79 8.15
CA CYS A 383 -26.09 -16.83 9.18
C CYS A 383 -24.77 -17.63 9.37
N GLY A 384 -23.70 -17.33 8.60
CA GLY A 384 -22.37 -17.94 8.77
C GLY A 384 -21.96 -18.95 7.70
N LYS A 385 -22.71 -19.16 6.61
CA LYS A 385 -22.39 -20.13 5.55
C LYS A 385 -21.03 -19.90 4.89
N SER A 386 -20.79 -18.71 4.38
CA SER A 386 -19.51 -18.35 3.74
C SER A 386 -18.35 -18.31 4.74
N THR A 387 -18.63 -18.06 6.03
CA THR A 387 -17.64 -18.18 7.11
C THR A 387 -17.22 -19.64 7.30
N ALA A 388 -18.16 -20.59 7.25
CA ALA A 388 -17.85 -22.01 7.29
C ALA A 388 -16.96 -22.42 6.10
N ALA A 389 -17.27 -21.95 4.89
CA ALA A 389 -16.42 -22.19 3.72
C ALA A 389 -15.01 -21.58 3.89
N SER A 390 -14.91 -20.37 4.43
CA SER A 390 -13.62 -19.71 4.70
C SER A 390 -12.77 -20.48 5.71
N LEU A 391 -13.38 -21.06 6.73
CA LEU A 391 -12.71 -21.94 7.68
C LEU A 391 -12.24 -23.23 7.03
N LEU A 392 -13.07 -23.88 6.21
CA LEU A 392 -12.70 -25.09 5.48
C LEU A 392 -11.52 -24.86 4.51
N MET A 393 -11.47 -23.70 3.86
CA MET A 393 -10.34 -23.27 3.00
C MET A 393 -9.14 -22.79 3.81
N ARG A 394 -9.29 -22.71 5.13
CA ARG A 394 -8.30 -22.14 6.05
C ARG A 394 -7.89 -20.72 5.66
N PHE A 395 -8.85 -19.90 5.23
CA PHE A 395 -8.68 -18.45 5.10
C PHE A 395 -8.72 -17.74 6.46
N CYS A 396 -9.26 -18.40 7.47
CA CYS A 396 -9.21 -18.04 8.88
C CYS A 396 -9.15 -19.31 9.72
N ASP A 397 -8.61 -19.22 10.94
CA ASP A 397 -8.62 -20.31 11.91
C ASP A 397 -9.75 -20.09 12.92
N PRO A 398 -10.40 -21.15 13.45
CA PRO A 398 -11.45 -21.01 14.44
C PRO A 398 -10.92 -20.44 15.76
N ASP A 399 -11.75 -19.64 16.45
CA ASP A 399 -11.45 -19.16 17.79
C ASP A 399 -11.51 -20.30 18.82
N GLN A 400 -12.46 -21.24 18.61
CA GLN A 400 -12.67 -22.42 19.43
C GLN A 400 -13.08 -23.61 18.55
N GLY A 401 -12.84 -24.82 19.05
CA GLY A 401 -13.17 -26.05 18.36
C GLY A 401 -12.06 -26.53 17.43
N THR A 402 -12.33 -27.61 16.71
CA THR A 402 -11.34 -28.30 15.87
C THR A 402 -11.96 -28.70 14.52
N ILE A 403 -11.15 -28.70 13.48
CA ILE A 403 -11.53 -29.17 12.14
C ILE A 403 -10.59 -30.31 11.75
N PHE A 404 -11.16 -31.46 11.38
CA PHE A 404 -10.43 -32.61 10.88
C PHE A 404 -10.72 -32.80 9.39
N ILE A 405 -9.69 -33.16 8.64
CA ILE A 405 -9.77 -33.48 7.22
C ILE A 405 -8.98 -34.74 6.97
N GLU A 406 -9.63 -35.74 6.41
CA GLU A 406 -9.04 -37.08 6.17
C GLU A 406 -8.34 -37.63 7.43
N GLY A 407 -9.00 -37.54 8.56
CA GLY A 407 -8.48 -38.04 9.84
C GLY A 407 -7.34 -37.24 10.45
N LYS A 408 -6.98 -36.11 9.90
CA LYS A 408 -5.93 -35.21 10.44
C LYS A 408 -6.53 -33.89 10.89
N GLU A 409 -6.05 -33.36 12.02
CA GLU A 409 -6.39 -31.98 12.37
C GLU A 409 -5.80 -31.03 11.31
N TYR A 410 -6.62 -30.10 10.80
CA TYR A 410 -6.23 -29.30 9.65
C TYR A 410 -5.07 -28.31 9.94
N ARG A 411 -4.78 -27.97 11.23
CA ARG A 411 -3.59 -27.24 11.64
C ARG A 411 -2.30 -28.07 11.59
N SER A 412 -2.40 -29.39 11.52
CA SER A 412 -1.25 -30.28 11.27
C SER A 412 -0.86 -30.39 9.80
N VAL A 413 -1.62 -29.72 8.91
CA VAL A 413 -1.39 -29.69 7.46
C VAL A 413 -1.10 -28.26 7.03
N THR A 414 -0.18 -28.05 6.10
CA THR A 414 0.08 -26.70 5.59
C THR A 414 -1.12 -26.19 4.78
N PRO A 415 -1.38 -24.87 4.76
CA PRO A 415 -2.47 -24.31 3.95
C PRO A 415 -2.38 -24.68 2.46
N GLN A 416 -1.16 -24.85 1.92
CA GLN A 416 -0.94 -25.28 0.55
C GLN A 416 -1.40 -26.72 0.31
N GLN A 417 -0.99 -27.65 1.17
CA GLN A 417 -1.42 -29.06 1.11
C GLN A 417 -2.95 -29.18 1.27
N LEU A 418 -3.55 -28.36 2.14
CA LEU A 418 -4.99 -28.33 2.31
C LEU A 418 -5.70 -27.93 1.01
N ARG A 419 -5.24 -26.85 0.38
CA ARG A 419 -5.83 -26.30 -0.85
C ARG A 419 -5.57 -27.16 -2.09
N THR A 420 -4.67 -28.12 -2.02
CA THR A 420 -4.55 -29.16 -3.06
C THR A 420 -5.73 -30.15 -2.98
N ASN A 421 -6.28 -30.39 -1.78
CA ASN A 421 -7.37 -31.32 -1.56
C ASN A 421 -8.76 -30.68 -1.63
N ILE A 422 -8.86 -29.36 -1.41
CA ILE A 422 -10.12 -28.61 -1.40
C ILE A 422 -10.07 -27.48 -2.43
N ALA A 423 -10.98 -27.50 -3.40
CA ALA A 423 -11.21 -26.41 -4.34
C ALA A 423 -12.47 -25.63 -3.98
N MET A 424 -12.51 -24.34 -4.30
CA MET A 424 -13.68 -23.50 -4.07
C MET A 424 -14.06 -22.74 -5.34
N VAL A 425 -15.33 -22.78 -5.67
CA VAL A 425 -15.96 -21.89 -6.66
C VAL A 425 -16.71 -20.81 -5.88
N PRO A 426 -16.17 -19.59 -5.81
CA PRO A 426 -16.76 -18.51 -5.02
C PRO A 426 -18.00 -17.93 -5.71
N GLN A 427 -18.79 -17.16 -4.97
CA GLN A 427 -19.96 -16.45 -5.46
C GLN A 427 -19.63 -15.53 -6.65
N GLN A 428 -18.50 -14.82 -6.59
CA GLN A 428 -17.96 -14.01 -7.69
C GLN A 428 -16.63 -14.59 -8.15
N VAL A 429 -16.60 -15.09 -9.38
CA VAL A 429 -15.36 -15.60 -9.99
C VAL A 429 -14.56 -14.45 -10.57
N ASN A 430 -13.39 -14.21 -10.00
CA ASN A 430 -12.44 -13.23 -10.52
C ASN A 430 -11.56 -13.86 -11.60
N LEU A 431 -11.52 -13.22 -12.77
CA LEU A 431 -10.61 -13.57 -13.85
C LEU A 431 -9.49 -12.52 -13.93
N PHE A 432 -8.30 -12.96 -14.21
CA PHE A 432 -7.17 -12.09 -14.48
C PHE A 432 -7.18 -11.66 -15.94
N SER A 433 -6.74 -10.43 -16.22
CA SER A 433 -6.54 -9.95 -17.59
C SER A 433 -5.55 -10.87 -18.31
N GLY A 434 -5.89 -11.27 -19.53
CA GLY A 434 -5.15 -12.23 -20.32
C GLY A 434 -6.08 -13.23 -21.00
N THR A 435 -5.54 -14.38 -21.40
CA THR A 435 -6.26 -15.40 -22.16
C THR A 435 -7.03 -16.38 -21.27
N ILE A 436 -7.96 -17.14 -21.87
CA ILE A 436 -8.63 -18.27 -21.23
C ILE A 436 -7.59 -19.28 -20.72
N ARG A 437 -6.58 -19.59 -21.55
CA ARG A 437 -5.44 -20.47 -21.21
C ARG A 437 -4.75 -20.02 -19.92
N GLU A 438 -4.27 -18.77 -19.88
CA GLU A 438 -3.57 -18.22 -18.72
C GLU A 438 -4.41 -18.28 -17.44
N ASN A 439 -5.69 -18.03 -17.56
CA ASN A 439 -6.63 -18.12 -16.46
C ASN A 439 -6.85 -19.54 -15.94
N LEU A 440 -6.82 -20.54 -16.79
CA LEU A 440 -6.95 -21.96 -16.41
C LEU A 440 -5.64 -22.53 -15.84
N LEU A 441 -4.50 -22.15 -16.38
CA LEU A 441 -3.17 -22.57 -15.90
C LEU A 441 -2.86 -22.09 -14.48
N LEU A 442 -3.64 -21.17 -13.91
CA LEU A 442 -3.56 -20.83 -12.48
C LEU A 442 -3.91 -22.02 -11.57
N ALA A 443 -4.78 -22.92 -12.03
CA ALA A 443 -5.17 -24.10 -11.25
C ALA A 443 -4.19 -25.27 -11.44
N ASP A 444 -3.71 -25.50 -12.65
CA ASP A 444 -2.67 -26.48 -12.97
C ASP A 444 -1.70 -25.91 -14.02
N PRO A 445 -0.52 -25.40 -13.59
CA PRO A 445 0.47 -24.83 -14.49
C PRO A 445 1.00 -25.79 -15.55
N ASN A 446 0.86 -27.11 -15.35
CA ASN A 446 1.38 -28.15 -16.22
C ASN A 446 0.30 -28.78 -17.12
N ALA A 447 -0.95 -28.31 -17.07
CA ALA A 447 -2.03 -28.85 -17.87
C ALA A 447 -1.78 -28.62 -19.37
N ASN A 448 -1.92 -29.67 -20.16
CA ASN A 448 -1.86 -29.59 -21.62
C ASN A 448 -3.20 -29.09 -22.19
N ASP A 449 -3.21 -28.76 -23.49
CA ASP A 449 -4.39 -28.22 -24.18
C ASP A 449 -5.61 -29.15 -24.12
N GLU A 450 -5.39 -30.46 -24.11
CA GLU A 450 -6.44 -31.47 -24.07
C GLU A 450 -7.14 -31.44 -22.71
N LYS A 451 -6.34 -31.42 -21.61
CA LYS A 451 -6.86 -31.33 -20.24
C LYS A 451 -7.62 -30.00 -20.03
N LEU A 452 -7.12 -28.89 -20.58
CA LEU A 452 -7.80 -27.59 -20.51
C LEU A 452 -9.15 -27.60 -21.25
N LYS A 453 -9.20 -28.19 -22.44
CA LYS A 453 -10.44 -28.32 -23.23
C LYS A 453 -11.43 -29.27 -22.59
N GLU A 454 -10.97 -30.37 -22.00
CA GLU A 454 -11.79 -31.31 -21.24
C GLU A 454 -12.47 -30.62 -20.04
N ALA A 455 -11.68 -29.91 -19.21
CA ALA A 455 -12.21 -29.17 -18.08
C ALA A 455 -13.24 -28.09 -18.48
N LEU A 456 -12.98 -27.37 -19.58
CA LEU A 456 -13.97 -26.44 -20.14
C LEU A 456 -15.23 -27.13 -20.64
N SER A 457 -15.08 -28.28 -21.27
CA SER A 457 -16.23 -29.06 -21.76
C SER A 457 -17.08 -29.60 -20.60
N GLU A 458 -16.43 -30.14 -19.56
CA GLU A 458 -17.12 -30.58 -18.34
C GLU A 458 -17.82 -29.44 -17.60
N ALA A 459 -17.22 -28.25 -17.58
CA ALA A 459 -17.82 -27.06 -17.02
C ALA A 459 -18.93 -26.43 -17.89
N GLY A 460 -19.25 -27.02 -19.05
CA GLY A 460 -20.28 -26.53 -19.96
C GLY A 460 -19.86 -25.34 -20.82
N LEU A 461 -18.55 -25.16 -21.07
CA LEU A 461 -17.99 -24.12 -21.97
C LEU A 461 -17.46 -24.68 -23.31
N GLY A 462 -17.62 -25.97 -23.57
CA GLY A 462 -17.07 -26.59 -24.78
C GLY A 462 -17.66 -26.04 -26.08
N SER A 463 -18.96 -25.74 -26.15
CA SER A 463 -19.60 -25.08 -27.27
C SER A 463 -19.14 -23.64 -27.45
N PHE A 464 -19.04 -22.90 -26.35
CA PHE A 464 -18.56 -21.52 -26.34
C PHE A 464 -17.10 -21.42 -26.86
N LEU A 465 -16.21 -22.31 -26.40
CA LEU A 465 -14.83 -22.33 -26.84
C LEU A 465 -14.70 -22.48 -28.37
N LYS A 466 -15.59 -23.29 -29.00
CA LYS A 466 -15.63 -23.47 -30.46
C LYS A 466 -16.05 -22.23 -31.22
N THR A 467 -16.78 -21.29 -30.60
CA THR A 467 -17.19 -20.02 -31.22
C THR A 467 -16.08 -18.97 -31.22
N LEU A 468 -15.05 -19.17 -30.41
CA LEU A 468 -13.98 -18.19 -30.26
C LEU A 468 -12.90 -18.36 -31.36
N PRO A 469 -12.54 -17.29 -32.09
CA PRO A 469 -11.59 -17.37 -33.20
C PRO A 469 -10.19 -17.89 -32.81
N LYS A 470 -9.76 -17.57 -31.58
CA LYS A 470 -8.45 -17.98 -31.03
C LYS A 470 -8.54 -19.13 -30.02
N GLY A 471 -9.74 -19.72 -29.83
CA GLY A 471 -9.93 -20.81 -28.88
C GLY A 471 -9.42 -20.47 -27.48
N LEU A 472 -8.50 -21.28 -26.92
CA LEU A 472 -7.91 -21.07 -25.60
C LEU A 472 -7.12 -19.75 -25.47
N ASP A 473 -6.60 -19.23 -26.55
CA ASP A 473 -5.80 -17.99 -26.57
C ASP A 473 -6.66 -16.73 -26.77
N SER A 474 -7.98 -16.86 -26.65
CA SER A 474 -8.91 -15.73 -26.65
C SER A 474 -8.79 -14.95 -25.35
N ASP A 475 -8.78 -13.61 -25.45
CA ASP A 475 -8.68 -12.69 -24.31
C ASP A 475 -10.01 -12.63 -23.55
N VAL A 476 -9.95 -12.72 -22.23
CA VAL A 476 -11.13 -12.61 -21.35
C VAL A 476 -11.49 -11.15 -21.02
N GLY A 477 -10.64 -10.20 -21.41
CA GLY A 477 -10.79 -8.78 -21.07
C GLY A 477 -10.37 -8.44 -19.63
N ASN A 478 -10.46 -7.16 -19.31
CA ASN A 478 -10.12 -6.69 -17.96
C ASN A 478 -11.13 -7.27 -16.95
N ALA A 479 -10.63 -8.00 -15.94
CA ALA A 479 -11.44 -8.70 -14.93
C ALA A 479 -12.54 -9.61 -15.52
N GLY A 480 -12.32 -10.16 -16.73
CA GLY A 480 -13.28 -11.04 -17.39
C GLY A 480 -14.46 -10.31 -18.07
N ALA A 481 -14.31 -9.02 -18.40
CA ALA A 481 -15.38 -8.21 -18.98
C ALA A 481 -15.89 -8.72 -20.36
N ALA A 482 -15.07 -9.50 -21.07
CA ALA A 482 -15.48 -10.10 -22.36
C ALA A 482 -16.39 -11.33 -22.21
N LEU A 483 -16.58 -11.84 -20.99
CA LEU A 483 -17.41 -13.01 -20.70
C LEU A 483 -18.71 -12.63 -20.00
N SER A 484 -19.79 -13.37 -20.28
CA SER A 484 -21.03 -13.25 -19.50
C SER A 484 -20.84 -13.72 -18.06
N GLY A 485 -21.79 -13.38 -17.16
CA GLY A 485 -21.77 -13.85 -15.77
C GLY A 485 -21.70 -15.37 -15.66
N GLY A 486 -22.52 -16.08 -16.43
CA GLY A 486 -22.53 -17.54 -16.49
C GLY A 486 -21.24 -18.14 -17.03
N GLN A 487 -20.65 -17.52 -18.05
CA GLN A 487 -19.35 -17.95 -18.59
C GLN A 487 -18.23 -17.78 -17.57
N ARG A 488 -18.20 -16.64 -16.84
CA ARG A 488 -17.22 -16.46 -15.74
C ARG A 488 -17.36 -17.52 -14.67
N GLN A 489 -18.60 -17.84 -14.29
CA GLN A 489 -18.87 -18.86 -13.27
C GLN A 489 -18.41 -20.24 -13.72
N LYS A 490 -18.71 -20.62 -14.96
CA LYS A 490 -18.23 -21.86 -15.58
C LYS A 490 -16.70 -21.93 -15.68
N MET A 491 -16.02 -20.79 -15.91
CA MET A 491 -14.55 -20.73 -15.82
C MET A 491 -14.03 -21.04 -14.41
N GLY A 492 -14.73 -20.58 -13.38
CA GLY A 492 -14.42 -20.95 -11.98
C GLY A 492 -14.57 -22.46 -11.74
N ILE A 493 -15.62 -23.06 -12.29
CA ILE A 493 -15.83 -24.52 -12.23
C ILE A 493 -14.71 -25.27 -12.97
N ALA A 494 -14.34 -24.82 -14.17
CA ALA A 494 -13.24 -25.40 -14.93
C ALA A 494 -11.90 -25.35 -14.17
N ARG A 495 -11.59 -24.23 -13.48
CA ARG A 495 -10.44 -24.15 -12.57
C ARG A 495 -10.53 -25.16 -11.42
N ALA A 496 -11.69 -25.29 -10.80
CA ALA A 496 -11.88 -26.25 -9.72
C ALA A 496 -11.74 -27.71 -10.19
N LEU A 497 -12.15 -28.02 -11.42
CA LEU A 497 -11.93 -29.34 -12.03
C LEU A 497 -10.46 -29.64 -12.31
N LEU A 498 -9.73 -28.66 -12.83
CA LEU A 498 -8.30 -28.77 -13.13
C LEU A 498 -7.43 -29.00 -11.89
N SER A 499 -7.85 -28.51 -10.72
CA SER A 499 -7.12 -28.72 -9.46
C SER A 499 -7.15 -30.16 -8.97
N GLU A 500 -8.00 -31.03 -9.55
CA GLU A 500 -8.20 -32.44 -9.16
C GLU A 500 -8.54 -32.64 -7.67
N ALA A 501 -9.03 -31.57 -7.01
CA ALA A 501 -9.37 -31.61 -5.60
C ALA A 501 -10.45 -32.64 -5.28
N GLN A 502 -10.29 -33.33 -4.16
CA GLN A 502 -11.26 -34.32 -3.67
C GLN A 502 -12.56 -33.70 -3.18
N TYR A 503 -12.43 -32.49 -2.58
CA TYR A 503 -13.55 -31.72 -2.04
C TYR A 503 -13.75 -30.46 -2.86
N MET A 504 -15.01 -30.18 -3.22
CA MET A 504 -15.37 -28.97 -3.96
C MET A 504 -16.42 -28.17 -3.18
N ILE A 505 -16.12 -26.92 -2.89
CA ILE A 505 -17.03 -25.96 -2.26
C ILE A 505 -17.64 -25.08 -3.34
N PHE A 506 -18.96 -25.02 -3.43
CA PHE A 506 -19.71 -24.11 -4.30
C PHE A 506 -20.41 -23.09 -3.42
N ASP A 507 -19.90 -21.85 -3.38
CA ASP A 507 -20.48 -20.76 -2.59
C ASP A 507 -21.36 -19.89 -3.48
N GLU A 508 -22.69 -20.11 -3.40
CA GLU A 508 -23.71 -19.37 -4.18
C GLU A 508 -23.38 -19.23 -5.68
N ALA A 509 -22.88 -20.30 -6.29
CA ALA A 509 -22.28 -20.32 -7.62
C ALA A 509 -23.21 -19.86 -8.77
N THR A 510 -24.47 -19.49 -8.52
CA THR A 510 -25.45 -19.05 -9.54
C THR A 510 -26.18 -17.76 -9.19
N SER A 511 -25.75 -17.03 -8.16
CA SER A 511 -26.48 -15.86 -7.65
C SER A 511 -26.59 -14.65 -8.61
N SER A 512 -25.86 -14.65 -9.71
CA SER A 512 -25.83 -13.51 -10.66
C SER A 512 -25.81 -13.99 -12.12
N VAL A 513 -26.47 -15.10 -12.39
CA VAL A 513 -26.42 -15.81 -13.68
C VAL A 513 -27.83 -15.90 -14.25
N ASP A 514 -27.96 -15.85 -15.58
CA ASP A 514 -29.23 -16.03 -16.27
C ASP A 514 -29.79 -17.45 -16.04
N PRO A 515 -31.13 -17.64 -16.13
CA PRO A 515 -31.78 -18.91 -15.81
C PRO A 515 -31.30 -20.10 -16.66
N GLN A 516 -30.88 -19.87 -17.91
CA GLN A 516 -30.38 -20.96 -18.76
C GLN A 516 -28.99 -21.42 -18.31
N SER A 517 -28.06 -20.47 -18.15
CA SER A 517 -26.71 -20.76 -17.64
C SER A 517 -26.74 -21.39 -16.25
N GLU A 518 -27.69 -20.98 -15.41
CA GLU A 518 -27.92 -21.58 -14.10
C GLU A 518 -28.26 -23.07 -14.18
N ARG A 519 -29.22 -23.47 -15.00
CA ARG A 519 -29.59 -24.88 -15.20
C ARG A 519 -28.38 -25.71 -15.63
N GLU A 520 -27.60 -25.21 -16.59
CA GLU A 520 -26.41 -25.88 -17.10
C GLU A 520 -25.32 -26.04 -16.01
N ILE A 521 -25.15 -25.04 -15.13
CA ILE A 521 -24.23 -25.13 -13.98
C ILE A 521 -24.69 -26.20 -13.01
N TRP A 522 -26.00 -26.24 -12.69
CA TRP A 522 -26.54 -27.26 -11.78
C TRP A 522 -26.49 -28.67 -12.33
N GLU A 523 -26.71 -28.85 -13.62
CA GLU A 523 -26.50 -30.15 -14.28
C GLU A 523 -25.05 -30.61 -14.16
N THR A 524 -24.10 -29.67 -14.29
CA THR A 524 -22.68 -29.94 -14.11
C THR A 524 -22.38 -30.35 -12.65
N ILE A 525 -22.87 -29.59 -11.67
CA ILE A 525 -22.70 -29.92 -10.24
C ILE A 525 -23.33 -31.26 -9.91
N GLY A 526 -24.50 -31.57 -10.46
CA GLY A 526 -25.18 -32.86 -10.32
C GLY A 526 -24.40 -34.05 -10.92
N ARG A 527 -23.64 -33.82 -11.99
CA ARG A 527 -22.70 -34.86 -12.49
C ARG A 527 -21.51 -35.04 -11.56
N LEU A 528 -20.94 -33.94 -11.07
CA LEU A 528 -19.77 -33.95 -10.17
C LEU A 528 -20.07 -34.60 -8.81
N SER A 529 -21.30 -34.49 -8.30
CA SER A 529 -21.70 -35.10 -7.03
C SER A 529 -21.60 -36.66 -7.01
N LYS A 530 -21.52 -37.28 -8.19
CA LYS A 530 -21.34 -38.72 -8.32
C LYS A 530 -19.89 -39.17 -8.18
N THR A 531 -18.93 -38.28 -8.35
CA THR A 531 -17.51 -38.61 -8.40
C THR A 531 -16.66 -37.87 -7.38
N ARG A 532 -17.18 -36.78 -6.80
CA ARG A 532 -16.47 -35.87 -5.88
C ARG A 532 -17.30 -35.64 -4.62
N THR A 533 -16.64 -35.19 -3.56
CA THR A 533 -17.32 -34.73 -2.35
C THR A 533 -17.70 -33.27 -2.54
N LEU A 534 -18.96 -32.92 -2.44
CA LEU A 534 -19.46 -31.59 -2.67
C LEU A 534 -19.96 -30.91 -1.41
N ILE A 535 -19.61 -29.65 -1.24
CA ILE A 535 -20.13 -28.77 -0.20
C ILE A 535 -20.85 -27.62 -0.92
N ILE A 536 -22.16 -27.59 -0.82
CA ILE A 536 -23.01 -26.68 -1.59
C ILE A 536 -23.60 -25.64 -0.64
N ILE A 537 -23.19 -24.38 -0.82
CA ILE A 537 -23.80 -23.23 -0.14
C ILE A 537 -24.76 -22.59 -1.12
N SER A 538 -26.05 -22.70 -0.85
CA SER A 538 -27.07 -22.12 -1.71
C SER A 538 -28.31 -21.77 -0.92
N HIS A 539 -29.05 -20.80 -1.41
CA HIS A 539 -30.39 -20.48 -0.94
C HIS A 539 -31.47 -21.04 -1.89
N ARG A 540 -31.08 -21.70 -3.01
CA ARG A 540 -32.00 -22.24 -4.01
C ARG A 540 -32.34 -23.71 -3.74
N MET A 541 -33.64 -24.00 -3.63
CA MET A 541 -34.14 -25.32 -3.21
C MET A 541 -33.92 -26.42 -4.24
N SER A 542 -34.04 -26.11 -5.54
CA SER A 542 -33.77 -27.05 -6.64
C SER A 542 -32.40 -27.73 -6.54
N THR A 543 -31.44 -27.02 -5.95
CA THR A 543 -30.06 -27.48 -5.77
C THR A 543 -29.88 -28.36 -4.54
N ILE A 544 -30.56 -28.00 -3.45
CA ILE A 544 -30.31 -28.51 -2.11
C ILE A 544 -31.05 -29.83 -1.90
N GLN A 545 -32.20 -30.01 -2.57
CA GLN A 545 -33.06 -31.21 -2.41
C GLN A 545 -32.36 -32.52 -2.68
N ASN A 546 -31.36 -32.53 -3.54
CA ASN A 546 -30.60 -33.72 -3.93
C ASN A 546 -29.35 -33.97 -3.07
N ALA A 547 -29.06 -33.11 -2.08
CA ALA A 547 -27.92 -33.31 -1.19
C ALA A 547 -28.19 -34.52 -0.23
N ASN A 548 -27.14 -35.28 0.05
CA ASN A 548 -27.21 -36.41 0.98
C ASN A 548 -27.54 -35.96 2.41
N CYS A 549 -27.03 -34.78 2.81
CA CYS A 549 -27.29 -34.17 4.11
C CYS A 549 -27.38 -32.66 3.96
N ILE A 550 -28.31 -32.04 4.66
CA ILE A 550 -28.53 -30.60 4.69
C ILE A 550 -28.34 -30.12 6.13
N TYR A 551 -27.48 -29.14 6.32
CA TYR A 551 -27.33 -28.42 7.57
C TYR A 551 -27.98 -27.05 7.45
N VAL A 552 -28.94 -26.75 8.31
CA VAL A 552 -29.64 -25.48 8.37
C VAL A 552 -28.99 -24.60 9.44
N LEU A 553 -28.36 -23.51 8.99
CA LEU A 553 -27.71 -22.55 9.88
C LEU A 553 -28.66 -21.39 10.21
N GLU A 554 -28.77 -21.08 11.50
CA GLU A 554 -29.50 -19.93 12.02
C GLU A 554 -28.63 -19.17 13.02
N LYS A 555 -28.36 -17.90 12.77
CA LYS A 555 -27.58 -17.03 13.68
C LYS A 555 -26.26 -17.66 14.16
N GLY A 556 -25.57 -18.38 13.28
CA GLY A 556 -24.28 -18.98 13.58
C GLY A 556 -24.33 -20.34 14.24
N VAL A 557 -25.48 -20.96 14.43
CA VAL A 557 -25.62 -22.31 14.99
C VAL A 557 -26.29 -23.26 14.00
N VAL A 558 -26.05 -24.55 14.13
CA VAL A 558 -26.78 -25.57 13.36
C VAL A 558 -28.15 -25.81 14.02
N ALA A 559 -29.19 -25.26 13.39
CA ALA A 559 -30.56 -25.36 13.89
C ALA A 559 -31.20 -26.71 13.54
N GLN A 560 -30.97 -27.26 12.33
CA GLN A 560 -31.53 -28.51 11.84
C GLN A 560 -30.51 -29.26 10.98
N ARG A 561 -30.62 -30.59 10.95
CA ARG A 561 -29.80 -31.50 10.14
C ARG A 561 -30.66 -32.65 9.63
N GLY A 562 -30.51 -33.04 8.39
CA GLY A 562 -31.19 -34.20 7.80
C GLY A 562 -31.22 -34.18 6.29
N SER A 563 -31.90 -35.15 5.68
CA SER A 563 -32.23 -35.14 4.26
C SER A 563 -33.40 -34.15 3.97
N HIS A 564 -33.62 -33.81 2.71
CA HIS A 564 -34.76 -32.98 2.30
C HIS A 564 -36.09 -33.52 2.83
N ALA A 565 -36.32 -34.83 2.68
CA ALA A 565 -37.55 -35.46 3.10
C ALA A 565 -37.78 -35.42 4.63
N GLU A 566 -36.72 -35.69 5.41
CA GLU A 566 -36.76 -35.59 6.87
C GLU A 566 -37.04 -34.20 7.37
N LEU A 567 -36.31 -33.18 6.81
CA LEU A 567 -36.47 -31.79 7.20
C LEU A 567 -37.83 -31.21 6.84
N MET A 568 -38.41 -31.63 5.71
CA MET A 568 -39.77 -31.26 5.33
C MET A 568 -40.83 -31.83 6.28
N GLN A 569 -40.60 -33.06 6.82
CA GLN A 569 -41.49 -33.68 7.80
C GLN A 569 -41.34 -33.05 9.18
N GLN A 570 -40.10 -32.75 9.62
CA GLN A 570 -39.82 -32.09 10.90
C GLN A 570 -40.46 -30.73 11.03
N GLY A 571 -40.64 -30.04 9.88
CA GLY A 571 -41.06 -28.63 9.92
C GLY A 571 -39.91 -27.68 10.30
N GLY A 572 -40.24 -26.48 10.85
CA GLY A 572 -39.28 -25.52 11.31
C GLY A 572 -38.66 -24.68 10.16
N LEU A 573 -37.45 -24.16 10.41
CA LEU A 573 -36.80 -23.16 9.53
C LEU A 573 -36.61 -23.64 8.10
N TYR A 574 -36.20 -24.91 7.91
CA TYR A 574 -36.00 -25.47 6.57
C TYR A 574 -37.30 -25.43 5.75
N ARG A 575 -38.40 -25.95 6.29
CA ARG A 575 -39.70 -25.95 5.60
C ARG A 575 -40.18 -24.54 5.29
N GLU A 576 -39.94 -23.58 6.21
CA GLU A 576 -40.28 -22.17 5.98
C GLU A 576 -39.49 -21.59 4.80
N LEU A 577 -38.17 -21.83 4.73
CA LEU A 577 -37.32 -21.40 3.63
C LEU A 577 -37.78 -21.99 2.30
N VAL A 578 -38.10 -23.30 2.25
CA VAL A 578 -38.62 -23.99 1.06
C VAL A 578 -39.92 -23.36 0.60
N THR A 579 -40.87 -23.19 1.50
CA THR A 579 -42.21 -22.65 1.17
C THR A 579 -42.15 -21.23 0.67
N ARG A 580 -41.33 -20.38 1.30
CA ARG A 580 -41.12 -19.01 0.84
C ARG A 580 -40.53 -18.93 -0.56
N GLN A 581 -39.56 -19.78 -0.87
CA GLN A 581 -38.93 -19.77 -2.19
C GLN A 581 -39.86 -20.28 -3.26
N GLN A 582 -40.60 -21.36 -3.01
CA GLN A 582 -41.63 -21.86 -3.93
C GLN A 582 -42.71 -20.81 -4.22
N ALA A 583 -43.10 -20.05 -3.21
CA ALA A 583 -44.04 -18.96 -3.38
C ALA A 583 -43.49 -17.82 -4.26
N MET A 584 -42.20 -17.55 -4.21
CA MET A 584 -41.54 -16.56 -5.09
C MET A 584 -41.41 -17.07 -6.53
N GLU A 585 -41.04 -18.34 -6.72
CA GLU A 585 -40.91 -18.96 -8.05
C GLU A 585 -42.26 -19.10 -8.80
N VAL A 586 -43.36 -19.15 -8.07
CA VAL A 586 -44.74 -19.16 -8.67
C VAL A 586 -45.20 -17.74 -9.00
N ALA A 587 -44.60 -16.71 -8.39
CA ALA A 587 -44.99 -15.30 -8.61
C ALA A 587 -44.17 -14.62 -9.73
N GLU A 588 -43.07 -15.22 -10.21
CA GLU A 588 -42.30 -14.85 -11.40
C GLU A 588 -42.83 -15.62 -12.64
#